data_8799d613418f60c382aa3041cfc644a8
#
_entry.id   8799d613418f60c382aa3041cfc644a8
#
_cell.length_a   1.000
_cell.length_b   1.000
_cell.length_c   1.000
_cell.angle_alpha   90.00
_cell.angle_beta   90.00
_cell.angle_gamma   90.00
#
_symmetry.space_group_name_H-M   'P 1'
#
loop_
_entity.id
_entity.type
_entity.pdbx_description
1 polymer ?
#
loop_
_entity_poly.entity_id
_entity_poly.type
_entity_poly.pdbx_seq_one_letter_code
_entity_poly.pdbx_strand_id
1 'polypeptide(L)'
;MDLIEDVKAALRASRRGATVLNLGVFDTFPELAGRLFAQISGNVAVGSTVQSVYAADATLVEITTYDIAETARRNFEPGGAAATLLFARGAHAVMAHRVAHKIWADGDTTLALAIKTSCARVLSNDIHPAAKIGAGFWLDHGLGFVAGETSVIEEDVSIWHNVTLGSTLNTGGAVAIRTLAQAL
;
A
#
# COMPACT_ATOMS: atom_id res chain seq x y z
N MET A 1 -12.79 8.99 -13.74
CA MET A 1 -12.10 9.92 -12.83
C MET A 1 -10.63 9.59 -12.91
N ASP A 2 -9.79 10.57 -13.19
CA ASP A 2 -8.35 10.33 -13.35
C ASP A 2 -7.65 10.66 -12.02
N LEU A 3 -7.21 9.63 -11.30
CA LEU A 3 -6.57 9.76 -10.00
C LEU A 3 -5.38 10.72 -10.01
N ILE A 4 -4.62 10.74 -11.11
CA ILE A 4 -3.45 11.62 -11.24
C ILE A 4 -3.89 13.09 -11.34
N GLU A 5 -4.91 13.40 -12.13
CA GLU A 5 -5.43 14.75 -12.23
C GLU A 5 -6.11 15.21 -10.94
N ASP A 6 -6.78 14.32 -10.21
CA ASP A 6 -7.36 14.62 -8.89
C ASP A 6 -6.25 14.97 -7.87
N VAL A 7 -5.15 14.21 -7.85
CA VAL A 7 -3.97 14.50 -7.01
C VAL A 7 -3.34 15.84 -7.40
N LYS A 8 -3.13 16.09 -8.71
CA LYS A 8 -2.60 17.38 -9.18
C LYS A 8 -3.52 18.54 -8.79
N ALA A 9 -4.84 18.35 -8.84
CA ALA A 9 -5.81 19.36 -8.41
C ALA A 9 -5.70 19.65 -6.90
N ALA A 10 -5.60 18.61 -6.07
CA ALA A 10 -5.40 18.75 -4.63
C ALA A 10 -4.10 19.52 -4.29
N LEU A 11 -3.00 19.20 -4.97
CA LEU A 11 -1.72 19.89 -4.80
C LEU A 11 -1.76 21.36 -5.26
N ARG A 12 -2.47 21.65 -6.37
CA ARG A 12 -2.68 23.04 -6.85
C ARG A 12 -3.50 23.86 -5.86
N ALA A 13 -4.47 23.24 -5.18
CA ALA A 13 -5.32 23.91 -4.19
C ALA A 13 -4.55 24.34 -2.93
N SER A 14 -3.41 23.69 -2.62
CA SER A 14 -2.60 24.01 -1.44
C SER A 14 -1.10 24.08 -1.78
N ARG A 15 -0.64 25.25 -2.18
CA ARG A 15 0.81 25.45 -2.46
C ARG A 15 1.72 25.07 -1.28
N ARG A 16 1.31 25.38 -0.05
CA ARG A 16 2.09 25.01 1.14
C ARG A 16 2.09 23.51 1.37
N GLY A 17 0.94 22.85 1.18
CA GLY A 17 0.84 21.39 1.23
C GLY A 17 1.72 20.71 0.18
N ALA A 18 1.68 21.19 -1.06
CA ALA A 18 2.53 20.71 -2.14
C ALA A 18 4.03 20.85 -1.82
N THR A 19 4.42 22.00 -1.19
CA THR A 19 5.81 22.21 -0.75
C THR A 19 6.23 21.22 0.33
N VAL A 20 5.36 20.93 1.31
CA VAL A 20 5.66 19.97 2.39
C VAL A 20 5.78 18.55 1.84
N LEU A 21 4.86 18.16 0.96
CA LEU A 21 4.88 16.83 0.34
C LEU A 21 6.07 16.65 -0.61
N ASN A 22 6.52 17.74 -1.26
CA ASN A 22 7.70 17.78 -2.12
C ASN A 22 7.75 16.66 -3.17
N LEU A 23 6.60 16.35 -3.81
CA LEU A 23 6.51 15.27 -4.79
C LEU A 23 7.05 15.65 -6.18
N GLY A 24 7.33 16.94 -6.42
CA GLY A 24 7.83 17.44 -7.72
C GLY A 24 6.79 17.27 -8.85
N VAL A 25 7.29 17.13 -10.09
CA VAL A 25 6.45 16.96 -11.27
C VAL A 25 6.30 15.47 -11.59
N PHE A 26 5.08 15.04 -11.86
CA PHE A 26 4.73 13.66 -12.27
C PHE A 26 3.54 13.69 -13.23
N ASP A 27 3.49 12.75 -14.15
CA ASP A 27 2.41 12.61 -15.13
C ASP A 27 1.74 11.25 -15.07
N THR A 28 2.36 10.28 -14.40
CA THR A 28 1.88 8.89 -14.31
C THR A 28 1.81 8.41 -12.86
N PHE A 29 0.99 7.38 -12.62
CA PHE A 29 0.91 6.73 -11.31
C PHE A 29 2.26 6.16 -10.84
N PRO A 30 3.06 5.45 -11.68
CA PRO A 30 4.39 5.00 -11.27
C PRO A 30 5.32 6.12 -10.80
N GLU A 31 5.34 7.25 -11.50
CA GLU A 31 6.16 8.41 -11.10
C GLU A 31 5.72 8.97 -9.76
N LEU A 32 4.40 9.17 -9.57
CA LEU A 32 3.84 9.65 -8.31
C LEU A 32 4.16 8.68 -7.16
N ALA A 33 3.92 7.38 -7.35
CA ALA A 33 4.20 6.36 -6.35
C ALA A 33 5.68 6.32 -5.97
N GLY A 34 6.58 6.38 -6.96
CA GLY A 34 8.02 6.44 -6.71
C GLY A 34 8.44 7.64 -5.87
N ARG A 35 7.94 8.84 -6.20
CA ARG A 35 8.22 10.07 -5.45
C ARG A 35 7.66 10.01 -4.04
N LEU A 36 6.43 9.54 -3.89
CA LEU A 36 5.79 9.37 -2.60
C LEU A 36 6.60 8.43 -1.69
N PHE A 37 7.04 7.29 -2.22
CA PHE A 37 7.83 6.33 -1.45
C PHE A 37 9.26 6.78 -1.17
N ALA A 38 9.87 7.58 -2.03
CA ALA A 38 11.14 8.25 -1.72
C ALA A 38 10.97 9.18 -0.51
N GLN A 39 9.87 9.94 -0.43
CA GLN A 39 9.58 10.80 0.72
C GLN A 39 9.26 10.00 1.98
N ILE A 40 8.37 9.00 1.89
CA ILE A 40 7.98 8.18 3.03
C ILE A 40 9.18 7.47 3.64
N SER A 41 10.01 6.82 2.82
CA SER A 41 11.15 6.03 3.31
C SER A 41 12.41 6.85 3.60
N GLY A 42 12.47 8.10 3.11
CA GLY A 42 13.69 8.89 3.11
C GLY A 42 14.81 8.31 2.23
N ASN A 43 14.47 7.41 1.29
CA ASN A 43 15.43 6.68 0.46
C ASN A 43 15.04 6.72 -1.01
N VAL A 44 15.82 7.43 -1.82
CA VAL A 44 15.59 7.57 -3.27
C VAL A 44 15.61 6.22 -3.99
N ALA A 45 16.44 5.27 -3.55
CA ALA A 45 16.49 3.95 -4.17
C ALA A 45 15.20 3.15 -3.96
N VAL A 46 14.54 3.29 -2.81
CA VAL A 46 13.20 2.72 -2.59
C VAL A 46 12.20 3.33 -3.57
N GLY A 47 12.19 4.65 -3.70
CA GLY A 47 11.31 5.34 -4.64
C GLY A 47 11.54 4.91 -6.09
N SER A 48 12.79 4.82 -6.54
CA SER A 48 13.13 4.36 -7.89
C SER A 48 12.69 2.92 -8.15
N THR A 49 12.84 2.04 -7.16
CA THR A 49 12.36 0.65 -7.26
C THR A 49 10.84 0.60 -7.36
N VAL A 50 10.13 1.32 -6.52
CA VAL A 50 8.65 1.41 -6.55
C VAL A 50 8.16 1.89 -7.92
N GLN A 51 8.76 2.96 -8.44
CA GLN A 51 8.45 3.48 -9.77
C GLN A 51 8.65 2.44 -10.86
N SER A 52 9.79 1.74 -10.85
CA SER A 52 10.14 0.74 -11.86
C SER A 52 9.17 -0.45 -11.83
N VAL A 53 8.81 -0.94 -10.65
CA VAL A 53 7.88 -2.06 -10.50
C VAL A 53 6.49 -1.71 -11.04
N TYR A 54 5.95 -0.54 -10.68
CA TYR A 54 4.65 -0.10 -11.20
C TYR A 54 4.70 0.22 -12.71
N ALA A 55 5.80 0.74 -13.23
CA ALA A 55 5.95 1.02 -14.66
C ALA A 55 5.99 -0.27 -15.50
N ALA A 56 6.46 -1.37 -14.92
CA ALA A 56 6.55 -2.67 -15.59
C ALA A 56 5.27 -3.51 -15.54
N ASP A 57 4.31 -3.17 -14.66
CA ASP A 57 3.14 -4.02 -14.41
C ASP A 57 1.85 -3.19 -14.29
N ALA A 58 1.11 -3.10 -15.40
CA ALA A 58 -0.15 -2.37 -15.45
C ALA A 58 -1.24 -3.01 -14.56
N THR A 59 -1.25 -4.33 -14.44
CA THR A 59 -2.20 -5.04 -13.57
C THR A 59 -1.96 -4.69 -12.10
N LEU A 60 -0.69 -4.55 -11.70
CA LEU A 60 -0.36 -4.10 -10.35
C LEU A 60 -0.86 -2.68 -10.08
N VAL A 61 -0.78 -1.79 -11.08
CA VAL A 61 -1.36 -0.43 -10.99
C VAL A 61 -2.87 -0.50 -10.82
N GLU A 62 -3.56 -1.33 -11.60
CA GLU A 62 -5.03 -1.49 -11.51
C GLU A 62 -5.45 -1.99 -10.12
N ILE A 63 -4.81 -3.04 -9.60
CA ILE A 63 -5.09 -3.57 -8.25
C ILE A 63 -4.85 -2.49 -7.19
N THR A 64 -3.73 -1.78 -7.28
CA THR A 64 -3.38 -0.76 -6.28
C THR A 64 -4.34 0.43 -6.32
N THR A 65 -4.73 0.88 -7.50
CA THR A 65 -5.71 1.98 -7.63
C THR A 65 -7.10 1.56 -7.16
N TYR A 66 -7.46 0.29 -7.32
CA TYR A 66 -8.68 -0.28 -6.74
C TYR A 66 -8.61 -0.30 -5.20
N ASP A 67 -7.51 -0.75 -4.60
CA ASP A 67 -7.29 -0.68 -3.14
C ASP A 67 -7.49 0.75 -2.59
N ILE A 68 -6.92 1.75 -3.30
CA ILE A 68 -7.03 3.16 -2.92
C ILE A 68 -8.48 3.64 -3.02
N ALA A 69 -9.18 3.31 -4.09
CA ALA A 69 -10.57 3.70 -4.31
C ALA A 69 -11.49 3.07 -3.27
N GLU A 70 -11.33 1.77 -2.97
CA GLU A 70 -12.10 1.05 -1.97
C GLU A 70 -11.81 1.55 -0.54
N THR A 71 -10.55 1.87 -0.24
CA THR A 71 -10.20 2.54 1.02
C THR A 71 -10.91 3.87 1.15
N ALA A 72 -10.88 4.73 0.13
CA ALA A 72 -11.56 6.02 0.14
C ALA A 72 -13.07 5.89 0.32
N ARG A 73 -13.67 4.93 -0.37
CA ARG A 73 -15.11 4.68 -0.33
C ARG A 73 -15.57 4.21 1.06
N ARG A 74 -14.87 3.23 1.64
CA ARG A 74 -15.23 2.62 2.94
C ARG A 74 -14.91 3.54 4.11
N ASN A 75 -13.86 4.34 4.00
CA ASN A 75 -13.45 5.31 5.02
C ASN A 75 -14.24 6.63 4.91
N PHE A 76 -15.13 6.78 3.93
CA PHE A 76 -15.81 8.05 3.66
C PHE A 76 -14.83 9.23 3.58
N GLU A 77 -13.67 9.01 2.94
CA GLU A 77 -12.58 10.00 2.90
C GLU A 77 -13.01 11.30 2.21
N PRO A 78 -13.02 12.45 2.88
CA PRO A 78 -13.54 13.70 2.32
C PRO A 78 -12.83 14.17 1.05
N GLY A 79 -11.55 13.84 0.91
CA GLY A 79 -10.76 14.14 -0.28
C GLY A 79 -10.73 12.99 -1.30
N GLY A 80 -11.53 11.93 -1.10
CA GLY A 80 -11.62 10.78 -1.99
C GLY A 80 -10.30 10.03 -2.16
N ALA A 81 -10.16 9.37 -3.32
CA ALA A 81 -8.99 8.56 -3.64
C ALA A 81 -7.68 9.38 -3.66
N ALA A 82 -7.72 10.66 -4.05
CA ALA A 82 -6.53 11.52 -4.05
C ALA A 82 -6.01 11.76 -2.62
N ALA A 83 -6.89 12.06 -1.65
CA ALA A 83 -6.49 12.22 -0.26
C ALA A 83 -6.02 10.90 0.36
N THR A 84 -6.69 9.78 0.04
CA THR A 84 -6.26 8.45 0.45
C THR A 84 -4.84 8.15 -0.02
N LEU A 85 -4.55 8.37 -1.32
CA LEU A 85 -3.21 8.15 -1.88
C LEU A 85 -2.16 9.07 -1.23
N LEU A 86 -2.49 10.32 -0.95
CA LEU A 86 -1.52 11.27 -0.39
C LEU A 86 -1.27 11.09 1.10
N PHE A 87 -2.29 10.66 1.88
CA PHE A 87 -2.24 10.81 3.33
C PHE A 87 -2.56 9.55 4.13
N ALA A 88 -3.22 8.54 3.54
CA ALA A 88 -3.63 7.37 4.30
C ALA A 88 -2.48 6.39 4.52
N ARG A 89 -1.99 6.31 5.76
CA ARG A 89 -0.89 5.42 6.16
C ARG A 89 -1.17 3.96 5.81
N GLY A 90 -2.37 3.47 6.04
CA GLY A 90 -2.75 2.10 5.71
C GLY A 90 -2.69 1.82 4.21
N ALA A 91 -3.14 2.76 3.37
CA ALA A 91 -3.01 2.63 1.92
C ALA A 91 -1.52 2.58 1.50
N HIS A 92 -0.66 3.40 2.11
CA HIS A 92 0.79 3.33 1.85
C HIS A 92 1.38 1.97 2.25
N ALA A 93 0.92 1.37 3.35
CA ALA A 93 1.36 0.05 3.78
C ALA A 93 0.95 -1.05 2.79
N VAL A 94 -0.29 -0.98 2.27
CA VAL A 94 -0.78 -1.89 1.23
C VAL A 94 0.02 -1.71 -0.06
N MET A 95 0.27 -0.49 -0.51
CA MET A 95 1.09 -0.19 -1.68
C MET A 95 2.52 -0.74 -1.54
N ALA A 96 3.16 -0.56 -0.37
CA ALA A 96 4.48 -1.11 -0.09
C ALA A 96 4.49 -2.63 -0.20
N HIS A 97 3.45 -3.28 0.34
CA HIS A 97 3.29 -4.72 0.24
C HIS A 97 3.08 -5.16 -1.22
N ARG A 98 2.23 -4.50 -2.01
CA ARG A 98 2.01 -4.83 -3.43
C ARG A 98 3.33 -4.88 -4.21
N VAL A 99 4.19 -3.87 -4.01
CA VAL A 99 5.51 -3.80 -4.65
C VAL A 99 6.43 -4.91 -4.12
N ALA A 100 6.51 -5.09 -2.80
CA ALA A 100 7.36 -6.12 -2.21
C ALA A 100 6.92 -7.53 -2.60
N HIS A 101 5.60 -7.79 -2.67
CA HIS A 101 5.04 -9.06 -3.11
C HIS A 101 5.37 -9.37 -4.57
N LYS A 102 5.26 -8.38 -5.47
CA LYS A 102 5.63 -8.55 -6.88
C LYS A 102 7.11 -8.92 -7.01
N ILE A 103 8.00 -8.21 -6.34
CA ILE A 103 9.44 -8.49 -6.34
C ILE A 103 9.73 -9.89 -5.78
N TRP A 104 9.04 -10.28 -4.70
CA TRP A 104 9.13 -11.63 -4.12
C TRP A 104 8.71 -12.71 -5.11
N ALA A 105 7.59 -12.51 -5.80
CA ALA A 105 7.07 -13.44 -6.80
C ALA A 105 8.00 -13.56 -8.02
N ASP A 106 8.71 -12.49 -8.36
CA ASP A 106 9.73 -12.49 -9.44
C ASP A 106 11.06 -13.15 -9.01
N GLY A 107 11.21 -13.54 -7.73
CA GLY A 107 12.33 -14.31 -7.22
C GLY A 107 13.43 -13.50 -6.51
N ASP A 108 13.38 -12.17 -6.50
CA ASP A 108 14.32 -11.35 -5.73
C ASP A 108 13.86 -11.14 -4.28
N THR A 109 13.99 -12.20 -3.50
CA THR A 109 13.55 -12.20 -2.09
C THR A 109 14.31 -11.20 -1.22
N THR A 110 15.56 -10.94 -1.53
CA THR A 110 16.39 -9.97 -0.78
C THR A 110 15.90 -8.55 -1.01
N LEU A 111 15.63 -8.16 -2.26
CA LEU A 111 15.10 -6.85 -2.59
C LEU A 111 13.69 -6.68 -2.01
N ALA A 112 12.83 -7.69 -2.10
CA ALA A 112 11.50 -7.68 -1.51
C ALA A 112 11.53 -7.40 0.00
N LEU A 113 12.39 -8.08 0.74
CA LEU A 113 12.58 -7.87 2.18
C LEU A 113 13.19 -6.50 2.49
N ALA A 114 14.09 -5.99 1.65
CA ALA A 114 14.66 -4.65 1.81
C ALA A 114 13.60 -3.55 1.64
N ILE A 115 12.75 -3.63 0.60
CA ILE A 115 11.61 -2.72 0.39
C ILE A 115 10.65 -2.79 1.57
N LYS A 116 10.21 -4.01 1.94
CA LYS A 116 9.35 -4.25 3.11
C LYS A 116 9.91 -3.59 4.35
N THR A 117 11.18 -3.83 4.69
CA THR A 117 11.79 -3.34 5.92
C THR A 117 11.94 -1.83 5.93
N SER A 118 12.32 -1.22 4.80
CA SER A 118 12.44 0.23 4.67
C SER A 118 11.12 0.95 4.88
N CYS A 119 10.02 0.42 4.33
CA CYS A 119 8.68 1.00 4.47
C CYS A 119 8.08 0.70 5.85
N ALA A 120 8.19 -0.54 6.33
CA ALA A 120 7.60 -0.99 7.59
C ALA A 120 8.05 -0.19 8.81
N ARG A 121 9.34 0.21 8.84
CA ARG A 121 9.89 1.03 9.94
C ARG A 121 9.17 2.37 10.08
N VAL A 122 8.82 3.01 8.97
CA VAL A 122 8.15 4.31 8.96
C VAL A 122 6.65 4.16 9.13
N LEU A 123 6.08 3.13 8.50
CA LEU A 123 4.64 2.89 8.51
C LEU A 123 4.16 2.12 9.75
N SER A 124 5.08 1.63 10.59
CA SER A 124 4.79 0.92 11.85
C SER A 124 3.93 -0.33 11.66
N ASN A 125 4.26 -1.14 10.64
CA ASN A 125 3.59 -2.42 10.37
C ASN A 125 4.62 -3.49 10.02
N ASP A 126 4.20 -4.75 9.89
CA ASP A 126 5.04 -5.84 9.45
C ASP A 126 4.24 -6.79 8.54
N ILE A 127 4.29 -6.55 7.23
CA ILE A 127 3.61 -7.38 6.24
C ILE A 127 4.67 -8.15 5.45
N HIS A 128 4.69 -9.49 5.60
CA HIS A 128 5.65 -10.31 4.88
C HIS A 128 5.38 -10.29 3.37
N PRO A 129 6.41 -10.17 2.50
CA PRO A 129 6.20 -10.12 1.05
C PRO A 129 5.52 -11.36 0.47
N ALA A 130 5.68 -12.54 1.08
CA ALA A 130 5.01 -13.77 0.65
C ALA A 130 3.53 -13.85 1.06
N ALA A 131 3.05 -12.99 1.97
CA ALA A 131 1.63 -12.95 2.33
C ALA A 131 0.79 -12.67 1.09
N LYS A 132 -0.32 -13.40 0.94
CA LYS A 132 -1.25 -13.24 -0.18
C LYS A 132 -2.38 -12.32 0.24
N ILE A 133 -2.51 -11.19 -0.43
CA ILE A 133 -3.55 -10.20 -0.13
C ILE A 133 -4.34 -9.92 -1.41
N GLY A 134 -5.63 -10.22 -1.39
CA GLY A 134 -6.57 -9.96 -2.47
C GLY A 134 -6.75 -8.47 -2.76
N ALA A 135 -7.35 -8.14 -3.90
CA ALA A 135 -7.64 -6.77 -4.29
C ALA A 135 -8.72 -6.14 -3.38
N GLY A 136 -8.77 -4.82 -3.34
CA GLY A 136 -9.73 -4.10 -2.50
C GLY A 136 -9.43 -4.17 -0.99
N PHE A 137 -8.19 -4.43 -0.61
CA PHE A 137 -7.81 -4.51 0.80
C PHE A 137 -7.78 -3.12 1.44
N TRP A 138 -8.65 -2.91 2.41
CA TRP A 138 -8.64 -1.72 3.25
C TRP A 138 -7.97 -2.00 4.59
N LEU A 139 -6.79 -1.43 4.79
CA LEU A 139 -6.09 -1.41 6.07
C LEU A 139 -6.29 -0.05 6.74
N ASP A 140 -7.12 0.01 7.79
CA ASP A 140 -7.37 1.25 8.50
C ASP A 140 -6.21 1.60 9.42
N HIS A 141 -5.58 2.77 9.20
CA HIS A 141 -4.37 3.28 9.84
C HIS A 141 -3.13 2.37 9.70
N GLY A 142 -3.24 1.07 9.84
CA GLY A 142 -2.18 0.07 9.67
C GLY A 142 -1.12 0.01 10.77
N LEU A 143 -1.22 0.82 11.81
CA LEU A 143 -0.29 0.79 12.94
C LEU A 143 -0.33 -0.55 13.66
N GLY A 144 0.84 -1.17 13.89
CA GLY A 144 0.93 -2.45 14.58
C GLY A 144 0.29 -3.63 13.84
N PHE A 145 -0.10 -3.45 12.57
CA PHE A 145 -0.60 -4.56 11.76
C PHE A 145 0.54 -5.50 11.39
N VAL A 146 0.32 -6.81 11.60
CA VAL A 146 1.28 -7.86 11.24
C VAL A 146 0.59 -8.91 10.37
N ALA A 147 1.17 -9.24 9.22
CA ALA A 147 0.78 -10.35 8.38
C ALA A 147 2.01 -11.22 8.08
N GLY A 148 2.05 -12.42 8.65
CA GLY A 148 3.14 -13.38 8.46
C GLY A 148 3.18 -13.99 7.07
N GLU A 149 4.24 -14.70 6.76
CA GLU A 149 4.53 -15.31 5.45
C GLU A 149 3.39 -16.17 4.89
N THR A 150 2.70 -16.91 5.75
CA THR A 150 1.64 -17.85 5.38
C THR A 150 0.23 -17.24 5.39
N SER A 151 0.13 -15.93 5.65
CA SER A 151 -1.17 -15.25 5.73
C SER A 151 -1.82 -15.18 4.36
N VAL A 152 -3.14 -15.43 4.35
CA VAL A 152 -3.99 -15.26 3.16
C VAL A 152 -5.16 -14.35 3.56
N ILE A 153 -5.26 -13.22 2.87
CA ILE A 153 -6.34 -12.26 2.99
C ILE A 153 -7.06 -12.25 1.65
N GLU A 154 -8.36 -12.53 1.64
CA GLU A 154 -9.16 -12.56 0.41
C GLU A 154 -9.46 -11.14 -0.10
N GLU A 155 -10.22 -11.04 -1.21
CA GLU A 155 -10.61 -9.75 -1.79
C GLU A 155 -11.58 -8.99 -0.87
N ASP A 156 -11.55 -7.66 -0.96
CA ASP A 156 -12.47 -6.75 -0.28
C ASP A 156 -12.50 -6.85 1.26
N VAL A 157 -11.43 -7.36 1.87
CA VAL A 157 -11.29 -7.42 3.33
C VAL A 157 -10.96 -6.05 3.91
N SER A 158 -11.50 -5.75 5.08
CA SER A 158 -11.17 -4.59 5.90
C SER A 158 -10.53 -5.04 7.21
N ILE A 159 -9.36 -4.48 7.54
CA ILE A 159 -8.65 -4.77 8.79
C ILE A 159 -8.22 -3.44 9.44
N TRP A 160 -8.32 -3.39 10.76
CA TRP A 160 -7.91 -2.24 11.55
C TRP A 160 -6.50 -2.43 12.11
N HIS A 161 -5.97 -1.38 12.71
CA HIS A 161 -4.67 -1.38 13.39
C HIS A 161 -4.57 -2.45 14.50
N ASN A 162 -3.33 -2.82 14.88
CA ASN A 162 -2.99 -3.78 15.94
C ASN A 162 -3.55 -5.20 15.74
N VAL A 163 -3.90 -5.59 14.52
CA VAL A 163 -4.27 -6.97 14.19
C VAL A 163 -3.01 -7.76 13.82
N THR A 164 -2.89 -8.97 14.33
CA THR A 164 -1.80 -9.89 13.98
C THR A 164 -2.36 -11.15 13.32
N LEU A 165 -1.91 -11.41 12.10
CA LEU A 165 -2.13 -12.62 11.33
C LEU A 165 -0.82 -13.39 11.30
N GLY A 166 -0.68 -14.36 12.19
CA GLY A 166 0.54 -15.14 12.32
C GLY A 166 0.26 -16.62 12.48
N SER A 167 1.28 -17.46 12.28
CA SER A 167 1.21 -18.87 12.59
C SER A 167 1.17 -19.08 14.10
N THR A 168 0.28 -19.95 14.58
CA THR A 168 0.40 -20.47 15.94
C THR A 168 1.48 -21.54 15.95
N LEU A 169 2.47 -21.41 16.83
CA LEU A 169 3.62 -22.33 16.93
C LEU A 169 3.22 -23.80 17.13
N ASN A 170 1.97 -24.09 17.47
CA ASN A 170 1.52 -25.42 17.85
C ASN A 170 0.82 -26.22 16.74
N THR A 171 0.53 -25.67 15.58
CA THR A 171 -0.31 -26.36 14.60
C THR A 171 0.12 -26.23 13.14
N GLY A 172 1.25 -25.70 12.79
CA GLY A 172 1.79 -25.71 11.42
C GLY A 172 0.82 -25.30 10.29
N GLY A 173 -0.25 -24.58 10.61
CA GLY A 173 -1.32 -24.26 9.67
C GLY A 173 -1.26 -22.80 9.21
N ALA A 174 -1.55 -22.59 7.92
CA ALA A 174 -1.78 -21.26 7.38
C ALA A 174 -3.02 -20.62 8.04
N VAL A 175 -2.90 -19.35 8.44
CA VAL A 175 -4.06 -18.57 8.88
C VAL A 175 -4.68 -17.92 7.64
N ALA A 176 -5.84 -18.44 7.23
CA ALA A 176 -6.66 -17.81 6.19
C ALA A 176 -7.72 -16.93 6.86
N ILE A 177 -7.77 -15.66 6.48
CA ILE A 177 -8.87 -14.76 6.85
C ILE A 177 -9.76 -14.60 5.62
N ARG A 178 -10.98 -15.08 5.76
CA ARG A 178 -12.03 -14.90 4.77
C ARG A 178 -12.86 -13.66 5.12
N THR A 179 -13.35 -12.99 4.11
CA THR A 179 -14.31 -11.90 4.29
C THR A 179 -15.51 -12.41 5.04
N LEU A 180 -15.71 -11.93 6.27
CA LEU A 180 -17.06 -11.94 6.84
C LEU A 180 -17.78 -10.78 6.15
N ALA A 181 -18.62 -11.09 5.18
CA ALA A 181 -19.54 -10.12 4.62
C ALA A 181 -20.41 -9.59 5.78
N GLN A 182 -20.06 -8.43 6.31
CA GLN A 182 -20.98 -7.69 7.15
C GLN A 182 -21.95 -7.02 6.20
N ALA A 183 -23.12 -7.64 6.05
CA ALA A 183 -24.29 -6.92 5.58
C ALA A 183 -24.62 -5.84 6.63
N LEU A 184 -24.40 -4.56 6.29
CA LEU A 184 -24.99 -3.40 6.95
C LEU A 184 -26.33 -3.12 6.32
#